data_ae4ea5b2f9c89b1fa8394f1bb114ff57
#
_entry.id   ae4ea5b2f9c89b1fa8394f1bb114ff57
#
_cell.length_a   1.000
_cell.length_b   1.000
_cell.length_c   1.000
_cell.angle_alpha   90.00
_cell.angle_beta   90.00
_cell.angle_gamma   90.00
#
_symmetry.space_group_name_H-M   'P 1'
#
loop_
_entity.id
_entity.type
_entity.pdbx_description
1 polymer ?
#
loop_
_entity_poly.entity_id
_entity_poly.type
_entity_poly.pdbx_seq_one_letter_code
_entity_poly.pdbx_strand_id
1 'polypeptide(L)'
;MTKWIYSFEEGSANDKAILGGKGANLAEMSNLGLPVPPGFTITTESCIRFLENSDFFDSSLKDQILKAVTLLEKKTNKSFNGENSDLLLVSVRSGAKFSMPGMMDTILNLGLYDHRTQILAEQTNPDFAYNCYRRLLQMFADVVYGIPKELFDTLLENFEKNQNKCLKELSIAEYQDLVKQYKEIYHQENQNFPENPIDQLYAAIQAVFKSWNNNRAKIYRDLNHISHDLGTAVNVQAMVFGNSDQNSGTGVCFTRNPASGEAELFGEFLLNAQGEDVVAGIRTPEPIAALEKGQPQAYKAFKNYASILENHYKDMQDIEFTIEKGKLYILQTRNGKRTAKASLKIALD
;
A
#
# COMPACT_ATOMS: atom_id res chain seq x y z
N MET A 1 -8.01 20.54 21.30
CA MET A 1 -7.99 20.33 19.84
C MET A 1 -8.20 18.84 19.61
N THR A 2 -9.15 18.47 18.76
CA THR A 2 -9.46 17.05 18.48
C THR A 2 -8.28 16.40 17.78
N LYS A 3 -7.92 15.19 18.16
CA LYS A 3 -6.84 14.41 17.54
C LYS A 3 -7.40 13.57 16.40
N TRP A 4 -6.94 13.86 15.17
CA TRP A 4 -7.37 13.19 13.96
C TRP A 4 -6.37 12.17 13.44
N ILE A 5 -5.12 12.23 13.92
CA ILE A 5 -4.01 11.44 13.39
C ILE A 5 -3.33 10.69 14.53
N TYR A 6 -3.06 9.40 14.27
CA TYR A 6 -2.39 8.48 15.17
C TYR A 6 -1.20 7.85 14.46
N SER A 7 -0.01 7.91 15.03
CA SER A 7 1.13 7.12 14.53
C SER A 7 0.85 5.63 14.75
N PHE A 8 1.55 4.74 14.05
CA PHE A 8 1.35 3.29 14.22
C PHE A 8 1.82 2.76 15.59
N GLU A 9 2.45 3.58 16.43
CA GLU A 9 2.71 3.24 17.84
C GLU A 9 1.62 3.74 18.80
N GLU A 10 0.61 4.43 18.27
CA GLU A 10 -0.51 4.96 19.04
C GLU A 10 -1.79 4.24 18.65
N GLY A 11 -2.30 3.40 19.51
CA GLY A 11 -3.51 2.62 19.28
C GLY A 11 -3.28 1.12 19.44
N SER A 12 -4.32 0.34 19.19
CA SER A 12 -4.33 -1.11 19.38
C SER A 12 -5.35 -1.80 18.45
N ALA A 13 -5.37 -3.12 18.44
CA ALA A 13 -6.37 -3.91 17.72
C ALA A 13 -7.82 -3.61 18.14
N ASN A 14 -8.03 -3.00 19.33
CA ASN A 14 -9.36 -2.63 19.84
C ASN A 14 -9.90 -1.33 19.22
N ASP A 15 -9.03 -0.52 18.62
CA ASP A 15 -9.37 0.81 18.11
C ASP A 15 -9.91 0.80 16.66
N LYS A 16 -10.47 -0.35 16.21
CA LYS A 16 -11.02 -0.51 14.85
C LYS A 16 -12.13 0.48 14.50
N ALA A 17 -12.83 1.01 15.47
CA ALA A 17 -13.85 2.04 15.24
C ALA A 17 -13.23 3.36 14.75
N ILE A 18 -12.06 3.72 15.28
CA ILE A 18 -11.37 5.00 15.01
C ILE A 18 -10.33 4.83 13.91
N LEU A 19 -9.51 3.78 14.00
CA LEU A 19 -8.36 3.56 13.10
C LEU A 19 -8.70 2.67 11.90
N GLY A 20 -9.92 2.15 11.84
CA GLY A 20 -10.27 1.10 10.88
C GLY A 20 -9.55 -0.22 11.17
N GLY A 21 -9.90 -1.28 10.46
CA GLY A 21 -9.29 -2.60 10.68
C GLY A 21 -7.80 -2.63 10.33
N LYS A 22 -7.41 -1.96 9.24
CA LYS A 22 -6.00 -1.93 8.80
C LYS A 22 -5.13 -1.09 9.76
N GLY A 23 -5.56 0.13 10.11
CA GLY A 23 -4.82 1.00 11.01
C GLY A 23 -4.67 0.40 12.41
N ALA A 24 -5.72 -0.19 12.95
CA ALA A 24 -5.70 -0.88 14.24
C ALA A 24 -4.71 -2.06 14.25
N ASN A 25 -4.71 -2.88 13.19
CA ASN A 25 -3.76 -3.99 13.08
C ASN A 25 -2.31 -3.53 12.84
N LEU A 26 -2.09 -2.42 12.10
CA LEU A 26 -0.76 -1.82 11.95
C LEU A 26 -0.24 -1.31 13.31
N ALA A 27 -1.09 -0.68 14.11
CA ALA A 27 -0.73 -0.25 15.46
C ALA A 27 -0.40 -1.44 16.35
N GLU A 28 -1.24 -2.48 16.36
CA GLU A 28 -1.00 -3.69 17.14
C GLU A 28 0.33 -4.37 16.77
N MET A 29 0.57 -4.58 15.49
CA MET A 29 1.83 -5.18 15.01
C MET A 29 3.06 -4.34 15.41
N SER A 30 2.96 -3.02 15.34
CA SER A 30 4.04 -2.11 15.76
C SER A 30 4.33 -2.23 17.25
N ASN A 31 3.28 -2.31 18.08
CA ASN A 31 3.39 -2.48 19.54
C ASN A 31 3.94 -3.87 19.92
N LEU A 32 3.70 -4.89 19.10
CA LEU A 32 4.30 -6.22 19.25
C LEU A 32 5.78 -6.27 18.81
N GLY A 33 6.34 -5.16 18.31
CA GLY A 33 7.73 -5.07 17.87
C GLY A 33 7.99 -5.72 16.50
N LEU A 34 6.95 -5.97 15.69
CA LEU A 34 7.13 -6.46 14.33
C LEU A 34 7.71 -5.35 13.43
N PRO A 35 8.45 -5.72 12.37
CA PRO A 35 9.03 -4.76 11.43
C PRO A 35 7.98 -4.18 10.48
N VAL A 36 7.10 -3.35 11.02
CA VAL A 36 6.10 -2.61 10.25
C VAL A 36 6.77 -1.34 9.70
N PRO A 37 6.69 -1.05 8.38
CA PRO A 37 7.14 0.24 7.88
C PRO A 37 6.40 1.36 8.59
N PRO A 38 7.10 2.41 9.07
CA PRO A 38 6.47 3.46 9.86
C PRO A 38 5.43 4.24 9.07
N GLY A 39 4.45 4.80 9.78
CA GLY A 39 3.36 5.54 9.18
C GLY A 39 2.41 6.10 10.23
N PHE A 40 1.27 6.58 9.74
CA PHE A 40 0.19 7.10 10.57
C PHE A 40 -1.17 6.81 9.96
N THR A 41 -2.18 6.81 10.81
CA THR A 41 -3.58 6.62 10.43
C THR A 41 -4.37 7.90 10.67
N ILE A 42 -5.13 8.33 9.67
CA ILE A 42 -6.14 9.39 9.76
C ILE A 42 -7.47 8.71 10.08
N THR A 43 -8.19 9.21 11.08
CA THR A 43 -9.34 8.51 11.67
C THR A 43 -10.55 8.40 10.74
N THR A 44 -11.41 7.42 11.02
CA THR A 44 -12.71 7.25 10.35
C THR A 44 -13.62 8.47 10.53
N GLU A 45 -13.56 9.12 11.71
CA GLU A 45 -14.33 10.33 11.97
C GLU A 45 -13.93 11.49 11.05
N SER A 46 -12.63 11.62 10.73
CA SER A 46 -12.16 12.60 9.73
C SER A 46 -12.80 12.37 8.36
N CYS A 47 -12.97 11.11 7.96
CA CYS A 47 -13.67 10.77 6.72
C CYS A 47 -15.14 11.20 6.76
N ILE A 48 -15.85 10.87 7.84
CA ILE A 48 -17.28 11.22 7.99
C ILE A 48 -17.45 12.74 7.89
N ARG A 49 -16.67 13.50 8.64
CA ARG A 49 -16.74 14.98 8.62
C ARG A 49 -16.39 15.56 7.25
N PHE A 50 -15.41 15.00 6.57
CA PHE A 50 -15.07 15.41 5.21
C PHE A 50 -16.20 15.13 4.21
N LEU A 51 -16.89 13.99 4.35
CA LEU A 51 -18.00 13.63 3.48
C LEU A 51 -19.27 14.47 3.73
N GLU A 52 -19.46 14.93 4.98
CA GLU A 52 -20.52 15.87 5.35
C GLU A 52 -20.22 17.30 4.88
N ASN A 53 -18.97 17.71 4.99
CA ASN A 53 -18.50 19.04 4.59
C ASN A 53 -17.04 18.96 4.11
N SER A 54 -16.82 19.15 2.82
CA SER A 54 -15.47 19.13 2.22
C SER A 54 -14.51 20.17 2.79
N ASP A 55 -15.05 21.29 3.33
CA ASP A 55 -14.25 22.34 3.96
C ASP A 55 -13.62 21.87 5.28
N PHE A 56 -14.07 20.71 5.82
CA PHE A 56 -13.40 20.07 6.96
C PHE A 56 -11.94 19.70 6.66
N PHE A 57 -11.55 19.55 5.40
CA PHE A 57 -10.14 19.40 5.01
C PHE A 57 -9.41 20.74 5.08
N ASP A 58 -9.57 21.38 6.25
CA ASP A 58 -9.12 22.73 6.59
C ASP A 58 -7.67 22.77 7.10
N SER A 59 -7.27 23.94 7.58
CA SER A 59 -5.95 24.18 8.16
C SER A 59 -5.64 23.24 9.33
N SER A 60 -6.61 22.91 10.19
CA SER A 60 -6.38 22.10 11.39
C SER A 60 -6.02 20.64 11.06
N LEU A 61 -6.72 20.03 10.12
CA LEU A 61 -6.39 18.67 9.65
C LEU A 61 -5.08 18.66 8.86
N LYS A 62 -4.89 19.65 7.97
CA LYS A 62 -3.66 19.81 7.20
C LYS A 62 -2.44 19.98 8.11
N ASP A 63 -2.53 20.80 9.16
CA ASP A 63 -1.45 20.98 10.13
C ASP A 63 -1.09 19.68 10.87
N GLN A 64 -2.08 18.86 11.21
CA GLN A 64 -1.83 17.54 11.82
C GLN A 64 -1.17 16.60 10.83
N ILE A 65 -1.58 16.60 9.54
CA ILE A 65 -0.95 15.80 8.49
C ILE A 65 0.52 16.21 8.31
N LEU A 66 0.83 17.51 8.22
CA LEU A 66 2.19 18.00 8.06
C LEU A 66 3.09 17.62 9.25
N LYS A 67 2.57 17.72 10.48
CA LYS A 67 3.29 17.27 11.68
C LYS A 67 3.57 15.77 11.62
N ALA A 68 2.60 14.96 11.20
CA ALA A 68 2.77 13.52 11.07
C ALA A 68 3.78 13.16 9.97
N VAL A 69 3.78 13.86 8.84
CA VAL A 69 4.80 13.70 7.78
C VAL A 69 6.18 14.06 8.33
N THR A 70 6.34 15.18 9.03
CA THR A 70 7.63 15.56 9.65
C THR A 70 8.15 14.50 10.64
N LEU A 71 7.24 13.90 11.42
CA LEU A 71 7.61 12.80 12.32
C LEU A 71 8.01 11.54 11.54
N LEU A 72 7.31 11.24 10.45
CA LEU A 72 7.64 10.11 9.58
C LEU A 72 8.99 10.29 8.91
N GLU A 73 9.31 11.49 8.41
CA GLU A 73 10.63 11.83 7.86
C GLU A 73 11.75 11.58 8.90
N LYS A 74 11.56 12.05 10.14
CA LYS A 74 12.51 11.82 11.23
C LYS A 74 12.71 10.34 11.54
N LYS A 75 11.63 9.55 11.58
CA LYS A 75 11.69 8.09 11.86
C LYS A 75 12.41 7.31 10.76
N THR A 76 12.21 7.72 9.51
CA THR A 76 12.80 7.04 8.35
C THR A 76 14.18 7.57 7.98
N ASN A 77 14.57 8.73 8.51
CA ASN A 77 15.73 9.51 8.07
C ASN A 77 15.70 9.77 6.54
N LYS A 78 14.49 9.99 5.99
CA LYS A 78 14.23 10.26 4.57
C LYS A 78 13.38 11.53 4.46
N SER A 79 13.37 12.17 3.28
CA SER A 79 12.56 13.37 3.06
C SER A 79 11.42 13.14 2.08
N PHE A 80 10.22 13.59 2.46
CA PHE A 80 9.03 13.53 1.61
C PHE A 80 8.93 14.72 0.65
N ASN A 81 9.43 15.88 1.07
CA ASN A 81 9.36 17.13 0.26
C ASN A 81 10.74 17.71 -0.09
N GLY A 82 11.84 17.14 0.41
CA GLY A 82 13.20 17.60 0.11
C GLY A 82 13.78 16.96 -1.15
N GLU A 83 14.75 17.64 -1.75
CA GLU A 83 15.41 17.20 -2.99
C GLU A 83 16.81 16.61 -2.75
N ASN A 84 17.44 16.90 -1.60
CA ASN A 84 18.85 16.62 -1.35
C ASN A 84 19.11 15.48 -0.35
N SER A 85 18.13 14.59 -0.12
CA SER A 85 18.22 13.48 0.84
C SER A 85 17.64 12.21 0.27
N ASP A 86 17.81 11.10 0.95
CA ASP A 86 17.10 9.87 0.66
C ASP A 86 15.59 10.14 0.57
N LEU A 87 14.98 9.72 -0.54
CA LEU A 87 13.60 10.04 -0.82
C LEU A 87 12.65 9.18 0.02
N LEU A 88 11.77 9.81 0.78
CA LEU A 88 10.61 9.16 1.36
C LEU A 88 9.51 9.09 0.31
N LEU A 89 9.08 7.88 -0.03
CA LEU A 89 7.85 7.64 -0.77
C LEU A 89 6.83 7.01 0.18
N VAL A 90 5.56 7.33 0.00
CA VAL A 90 4.49 6.80 0.85
C VAL A 90 3.38 6.16 0.03
N SER A 91 2.70 5.20 0.65
CA SER A 91 1.40 4.71 0.20
C SER A 91 0.27 5.38 0.97
N VAL A 92 -0.86 5.63 0.31
CA VAL A 92 -2.12 6.08 0.92
C VAL A 92 -3.15 4.99 0.68
N ARG A 93 -3.62 4.37 1.75
CA ARG A 93 -4.45 3.15 1.71
C ARG A 93 -5.69 3.32 2.57
N SER A 94 -6.85 2.93 2.06
CA SER A 94 -8.09 2.86 2.82
C SER A 94 -8.03 1.80 3.94
N GLY A 95 -8.76 2.05 5.03
CA GLY A 95 -8.82 1.13 6.16
C GLY A 95 -10.16 1.20 6.89
N ALA A 96 -11.24 0.67 6.30
CA ALA A 96 -12.54 0.60 6.96
C ALA A 96 -12.53 -0.37 8.15
N LYS A 97 -13.48 -0.21 9.08
CA LYS A 97 -13.67 -1.11 10.23
C LYS A 97 -13.82 -2.57 9.82
N PHE A 98 -14.55 -2.81 8.72
CA PHE A 98 -14.72 -4.13 8.10
C PHE A 98 -13.85 -4.23 6.85
N SER A 99 -13.26 -5.40 6.61
CA SER A 99 -12.49 -5.65 5.39
C SER A 99 -13.40 -5.65 4.17
N MET A 100 -13.10 -4.78 3.20
CA MET A 100 -13.85 -4.61 1.95
C MET A 100 -12.88 -4.71 0.76
N PRO A 101 -12.38 -5.92 0.42
CA PRO A 101 -11.33 -6.12 -0.56
C PRO A 101 -11.73 -5.59 -1.95
N GLY A 102 -10.88 -4.77 -2.57
CA GLY A 102 -11.12 -4.19 -3.91
C GLY A 102 -12.22 -3.13 -3.99
N MET A 103 -12.85 -2.77 -2.85
CA MET A 103 -13.97 -1.81 -2.86
C MET A 103 -13.54 -0.35 -2.73
N MET A 104 -12.39 -0.09 -2.14
CA MET A 104 -11.85 1.25 -1.92
C MET A 104 -10.45 1.38 -2.48
N ASP A 105 -10.00 2.58 -2.64
CA ASP A 105 -8.82 2.90 -3.42
C ASP A 105 -7.52 2.91 -2.61
N THR A 106 -6.41 2.76 -3.32
CA THR A 106 -5.03 2.80 -2.82
C THR A 106 -4.18 3.55 -3.83
N ILE A 107 -3.27 4.40 -3.35
CA ILE A 107 -2.26 5.05 -4.19
C ILE A 107 -0.88 4.75 -3.60
N LEU A 108 0.03 4.29 -4.43
CA LEU A 108 1.41 3.95 -4.05
C LEU A 108 2.40 4.96 -4.65
N ASN A 109 3.61 4.96 -4.13
CA ASN A 109 4.75 5.74 -4.64
C ASN A 109 4.55 7.27 -4.59
N LEU A 110 3.64 7.79 -3.75
CA LEU A 110 3.45 9.22 -3.57
C LEU A 110 4.74 9.89 -3.14
N GLY A 111 5.02 11.05 -3.70
CA GLY A 111 6.23 11.82 -3.48
C GLY A 111 7.14 11.91 -4.71
N LEU A 112 6.83 11.19 -5.81
CA LEU A 112 7.56 11.28 -7.08
C LEU A 112 6.98 12.37 -7.99
N TYR A 113 7.87 13.07 -8.67
CA TYR A 113 7.65 13.91 -9.84
C TYR A 113 8.95 13.89 -10.67
N ASP A 114 9.01 14.56 -11.82
CA ASP A 114 10.10 14.40 -12.77
C ASP A 114 11.49 14.47 -12.14
N HIS A 115 11.79 15.55 -11.40
CA HIS A 115 13.11 15.74 -10.80
C HIS A 115 13.41 14.69 -9.71
N ARG A 116 12.44 14.37 -8.83
CA ARG A 116 12.64 13.35 -7.80
C ARG A 116 12.78 11.95 -8.39
N THR A 117 12.16 11.69 -9.54
CA THR A 117 12.34 10.42 -10.26
C THR A 117 13.76 10.28 -10.81
N GLN A 118 14.36 11.38 -11.30
CA GLN A 118 15.77 11.41 -11.71
C GLN A 118 16.70 11.12 -10.53
N ILE A 119 16.50 11.78 -9.39
CA ILE A 119 17.27 11.52 -8.16
C ILE A 119 17.14 10.03 -7.75
N LEU A 120 15.93 9.48 -7.77
CA LEU A 120 15.71 8.07 -7.43
C LEU A 120 16.41 7.13 -8.43
N ALA A 121 16.42 7.47 -9.71
CA ALA A 121 17.10 6.70 -10.74
C ALA A 121 18.64 6.69 -10.54
N GLU A 122 19.21 7.80 -10.12
CA GLU A 122 20.64 7.91 -9.78
C GLU A 122 20.99 7.11 -8.52
N GLN A 123 20.12 7.12 -7.51
CA GLN A 123 20.34 6.39 -6.25
C GLN A 123 20.08 4.87 -6.35
N THR A 124 19.33 4.44 -7.36
CA THR A 124 18.91 3.03 -7.53
C THR A 124 19.22 2.54 -8.95
N ASN A 125 18.23 2.51 -9.79
CA ASN A 125 18.35 2.27 -11.22
C ASN A 125 17.16 2.91 -11.96
N PRO A 126 17.34 3.27 -13.24
CA PRO A 126 16.29 3.93 -14.03
C PRO A 126 15.00 3.11 -14.16
N ASP A 127 15.09 1.81 -14.43
CA ASP A 127 13.91 0.94 -14.59
C ASP A 127 13.03 0.99 -13.33
N PHE A 128 13.62 0.81 -12.15
CA PHE A 128 12.91 0.89 -10.89
C PHE A 128 12.24 2.27 -10.68
N ALA A 129 13.01 3.36 -10.83
CA ALA A 129 12.54 4.70 -10.55
C ALA A 129 11.39 5.12 -11.47
N TYR A 130 11.57 4.96 -12.78
CA TYR A 130 10.56 5.34 -13.76
C TYR A 130 9.34 4.41 -13.74
N ASN A 131 9.50 3.13 -13.42
CA ASN A 131 8.37 2.23 -13.25
C ASN A 131 7.55 2.61 -12.01
N CYS A 132 8.17 3.01 -10.89
CA CYS A 132 7.45 3.55 -9.74
C CYS A 132 6.67 4.82 -10.09
N TYR A 133 7.29 5.72 -10.87
CA TYR A 133 6.64 6.97 -11.27
C TYR A 133 5.48 6.74 -12.26
N ARG A 134 5.68 5.91 -13.27
CA ARG A 134 4.62 5.53 -14.20
C ARG A 134 3.40 4.96 -13.48
N ARG A 135 3.62 4.04 -12.53
CA ARG A 135 2.54 3.44 -11.71
C ARG A 135 1.84 4.50 -10.87
N LEU A 136 2.60 5.45 -10.29
CA LEU A 136 2.00 6.57 -9.56
C LEU A 136 1.12 7.41 -10.48
N LEU A 137 1.61 7.81 -11.65
CA LEU A 137 0.83 8.60 -12.60
C LEU A 137 -0.49 7.90 -12.97
N GLN A 138 -0.44 6.61 -13.31
CA GLN A 138 -1.64 5.84 -13.66
C GLN A 138 -2.62 5.72 -12.49
N MET A 139 -2.14 5.33 -11.28
CA MET A 139 -3.01 5.19 -10.11
C MET A 139 -3.59 6.53 -9.66
N PHE A 140 -2.79 7.60 -9.72
CA PHE A 140 -3.26 8.94 -9.33
C PHE A 140 -4.34 9.45 -10.29
N ALA A 141 -4.17 9.23 -11.60
CA ALA A 141 -5.16 9.58 -12.62
C ALA A 141 -6.50 8.87 -12.36
N ASP A 142 -6.47 7.56 -12.16
CA ASP A 142 -7.68 6.75 -11.92
C ASP A 142 -8.35 7.14 -10.59
N VAL A 143 -7.60 7.16 -9.50
CA VAL A 143 -8.17 7.32 -8.16
C VAL A 143 -8.56 8.77 -7.85
N VAL A 144 -7.75 9.75 -8.26
CA VAL A 144 -7.98 11.17 -7.91
C VAL A 144 -8.89 11.86 -8.91
N TYR A 145 -8.69 11.59 -10.19
CA TYR A 145 -9.40 12.29 -11.26
C TYR A 145 -10.44 11.44 -11.99
N GLY A 146 -10.47 10.13 -11.75
CA GLY A 146 -11.40 9.22 -12.43
C GLY A 146 -11.05 8.99 -13.89
N ILE A 147 -9.80 9.22 -14.29
CA ILE A 147 -9.32 8.98 -15.65
C ILE A 147 -9.09 7.47 -15.82
N PRO A 148 -9.75 6.81 -16.80
CA PRO A 148 -9.68 5.36 -16.92
C PRO A 148 -8.25 4.84 -17.10
N LYS A 149 -7.84 3.85 -16.28
CA LYS A 149 -6.49 3.26 -16.34
C LYS A 149 -6.19 2.62 -17.70
N GLU A 150 -7.22 2.15 -18.40
CA GLU A 150 -7.13 1.51 -19.72
C GLU A 150 -6.48 2.42 -20.78
N LEU A 151 -6.59 3.75 -20.62
CA LEU A 151 -5.89 4.70 -21.49
C LEU A 151 -4.37 4.58 -21.35
N PHE A 152 -3.89 4.45 -20.11
CA PHE A 152 -2.48 4.28 -19.80
C PHE A 152 -1.96 2.90 -20.20
N ASP A 153 -2.76 1.85 -20.00
CA ASP A 153 -2.42 0.48 -20.38
C ASP A 153 -2.27 0.39 -21.91
N THR A 154 -3.23 0.94 -22.68
CA THR A 154 -3.19 0.97 -24.14
C THR A 154 -2.00 1.77 -24.66
N LEU A 155 -1.71 2.93 -24.03
CA LEU A 155 -0.54 3.73 -24.39
C LEU A 155 0.75 2.96 -24.17
N LEU A 156 0.90 2.28 -23.04
CA LEU A 156 2.06 1.47 -22.71
C LEU A 156 2.29 0.36 -23.73
N GLU A 157 1.24 -0.43 -24.04
CA GLU A 157 1.33 -1.50 -25.03
C GLU A 157 1.75 -0.98 -26.41
N ASN A 158 1.22 0.15 -26.84
CA ASN A 158 1.59 0.76 -28.11
C ASN A 158 3.02 1.29 -28.08
N PHE A 159 3.45 1.87 -26.95
CA PHE A 159 4.81 2.36 -26.77
C PHE A 159 5.83 1.22 -26.86
N GLU A 160 5.62 0.11 -26.14
CA GLU A 160 6.48 -1.07 -26.20
C GLU A 160 6.55 -1.68 -27.62
N LYS A 161 5.40 -1.77 -28.31
CA LYS A 161 5.35 -2.24 -29.71
C LYS A 161 6.14 -1.32 -30.64
N ASN A 162 5.99 0.00 -30.52
CA ASN A 162 6.67 0.97 -31.37
C ASN A 162 8.19 0.98 -31.15
N GLN A 163 8.64 0.81 -29.91
CA GLN A 163 10.04 0.70 -29.55
C GLN A 163 10.62 -0.70 -29.81
N ASN A 164 9.77 -1.72 -30.04
CA ASN A 164 10.15 -3.13 -30.09
C ASN A 164 10.98 -3.56 -28.87
N LYS A 165 10.59 -3.09 -27.67
CA LYS A 165 11.25 -3.30 -26.39
C LYS A 165 10.22 -3.50 -25.30
N CYS A 166 10.55 -4.28 -24.26
CA CYS A 166 9.79 -4.27 -23.02
C CYS A 166 10.29 -3.16 -22.09
N LEU A 167 9.49 -2.80 -21.06
CA LEU A 167 9.83 -1.71 -20.11
C LEU A 167 11.27 -1.79 -19.58
N LYS A 168 11.76 -2.97 -19.21
CA LYS A 168 13.10 -3.17 -18.63
C LYS A 168 14.26 -2.88 -19.60
N GLU A 169 13.96 -2.77 -20.89
CA GLU A 169 14.96 -2.51 -21.95
C GLU A 169 14.98 -1.05 -22.39
N LEU A 170 14.08 -0.22 -21.82
CA LEU A 170 13.98 1.18 -22.15
C LEU A 170 15.20 1.98 -21.61
N SER A 171 15.71 2.86 -22.42
CA SER A 171 16.67 3.89 -22.00
C SER A 171 15.99 4.96 -21.16
N ILE A 172 16.77 5.77 -20.44
CA ILE A 172 16.26 6.92 -19.66
C ILE A 172 15.44 7.87 -20.55
N ALA A 173 15.91 8.15 -21.76
CA ALA A 173 15.21 9.05 -22.68
C ALA A 173 13.86 8.48 -23.14
N GLU A 174 13.78 7.17 -23.39
CA GLU A 174 12.52 6.51 -23.72
C GLU A 174 11.55 6.48 -22.53
N TYR A 175 12.03 6.28 -21.30
CA TYR A 175 11.21 6.44 -20.09
C TYR A 175 10.67 7.86 -19.92
N GLN A 176 11.52 8.88 -20.15
CA GLN A 176 11.08 10.28 -20.07
C GLN A 176 10.01 10.60 -21.13
N ASP A 177 10.14 10.05 -22.33
CA ASP A 177 9.13 10.20 -23.39
C ASP A 177 7.81 9.50 -22.99
N LEU A 178 7.87 8.28 -22.45
CA LEU A 178 6.69 7.59 -21.93
C LEU A 178 5.97 8.38 -20.84
N VAL A 179 6.72 8.93 -19.87
CA VAL A 179 6.17 9.77 -18.80
C VAL A 179 5.52 11.04 -19.39
N LYS A 180 6.12 11.65 -20.38
CA LYS A 180 5.54 12.80 -21.08
C LYS A 180 4.21 12.43 -21.74
N GLN A 181 4.15 11.30 -22.43
CA GLN A 181 2.90 10.83 -23.04
C GLN A 181 1.82 10.49 -21.99
N TYR A 182 2.21 9.97 -20.81
CA TYR A 182 1.28 9.78 -19.68
C TYR A 182 0.71 11.13 -19.20
N LYS A 183 1.51 12.16 -19.09
CA LYS A 183 1.06 13.51 -18.71
C LYS A 183 0.14 14.15 -19.77
N GLU A 184 0.33 13.84 -21.05
CA GLU A 184 -0.59 14.30 -22.09
C GLU A 184 -2.01 13.72 -21.91
N ILE A 185 -2.18 12.50 -21.37
CA ILE A 185 -3.50 11.98 -21.01
C ILE A 185 -4.16 12.88 -19.97
N TYR A 186 -3.43 13.33 -18.95
CA TYR A 186 -3.96 14.29 -17.97
C TYR A 186 -4.43 15.59 -18.64
N HIS A 187 -3.63 16.14 -19.53
CA HIS A 187 -3.98 17.39 -20.22
C HIS A 187 -5.21 17.24 -21.11
N GLN A 188 -5.37 16.10 -21.80
CA GLN A 188 -6.56 15.79 -22.60
C GLN A 188 -7.84 15.77 -21.75
N GLU A 189 -7.73 15.37 -20.49
CA GLU A 189 -8.83 15.37 -19.51
C GLU A 189 -8.90 16.67 -18.68
N ASN A 190 -8.23 17.75 -19.13
CA ASN A 190 -8.14 19.05 -18.44
C ASN A 190 -7.66 18.96 -16.99
N GLN A 191 -6.74 18.02 -16.71
CA GLN A 191 -6.12 17.82 -15.43
C GLN A 191 -4.60 18.04 -15.51
N ASN A 192 -3.96 18.22 -14.35
CA ASN A 192 -2.51 18.27 -14.22
C ASN A 192 -2.08 17.38 -13.05
N PHE A 193 -0.98 16.63 -13.22
CA PHE A 193 -0.38 15.90 -12.12
C PHE A 193 0.35 16.87 -11.19
N PRO A 194 0.08 16.86 -9.86
CA PRO A 194 0.73 17.77 -8.93
C PRO A 194 2.22 17.42 -8.76
N GLU A 195 3.11 18.40 -8.93
CA GLU A 195 4.55 18.19 -8.70
C GLU A 195 4.96 18.39 -7.23
N ASN A 196 4.11 18.99 -6.40
CA ASN A 196 4.35 19.11 -4.96
C ASN A 196 3.90 17.82 -4.24
N PRO A 197 4.79 17.08 -3.52
CA PRO A 197 4.43 15.86 -2.80
C PRO A 197 3.32 16.05 -1.76
N ILE A 198 3.24 17.21 -1.11
CA ILE A 198 2.20 17.51 -0.12
C ILE A 198 0.83 17.65 -0.80
N ASP A 199 0.77 18.28 -1.97
CA ASP A 199 -0.47 18.39 -2.73
C ASP A 199 -0.92 17.02 -3.26
N GLN A 200 0.02 16.17 -3.70
CA GLN A 200 -0.27 14.77 -4.02
C GLN A 200 -0.88 14.04 -2.82
N LEU A 201 -0.29 14.20 -1.63
CA LEU A 201 -0.76 13.55 -0.40
C LEU A 201 -2.17 14.01 -0.03
N TYR A 202 -2.43 15.31 -0.07
CA TYR A 202 -3.75 15.85 0.24
C TYR A 202 -4.82 15.35 -0.75
N ALA A 203 -4.52 15.37 -2.05
CA ALA A 203 -5.43 14.87 -3.07
C ALA A 203 -5.71 13.37 -2.91
N ALA A 204 -4.68 12.57 -2.63
CA ALA A 204 -4.80 11.14 -2.38
C ALA A 204 -5.66 10.82 -1.13
N ILE A 205 -5.48 11.53 -0.02
CA ILE A 205 -6.28 11.36 1.20
C ILE A 205 -7.75 11.67 0.90
N GLN A 206 -8.02 12.79 0.23
CA GLN A 206 -9.40 13.17 -0.12
C GLN A 206 -10.05 12.16 -1.07
N ALA A 207 -9.30 11.65 -2.05
CA ALA A 207 -9.80 10.63 -2.97
C ALA A 207 -10.14 9.33 -2.24
N VAL A 208 -9.29 8.88 -1.31
CA VAL A 208 -9.57 7.71 -0.47
C VAL A 208 -10.80 7.93 0.42
N PHE A 209 -10.99 9.11 1.00
CA PHE A 209 -12.23 9.42 1.73
C PHE A 209 -13.46 9.32 0.83
N LYS A 210 -13.40 9.92 -0.37
CA LYS A 210 -14.50 9.87 -1.35
C LYS A 210 -14.81 8.44 -1.80
N SER A 211 -13.80 7.57 -1.86
CA SER A 211 -13.97 6.17 -2.29
C SER A 211 -14.89 5.35 -1.37
N TRP A 212 -15.10 5.79 -0.12
CA TRP A 212 -16.13 5.23 0.76
C TRP A 212 -17.52 5.28 0.13
N ASN A 213 -17.82 6.30 -0.65
CA ASN A 213 -19.11 6.53 -1.29
C ASN A 213 -19.16 6.13 -2.77
N ASN A 214 -18.14 5.45 -3.30
CA ASN A 214 -18.22 4.92 -4.66
C ASN A 214 -19.26 3.79 -4.75
N ASN A 215 -19.78 3.53 -5.97
CA ASN A 215 -20.88 2.59 -6.17
C ASN A 215 -20.54 1.17 -5.72
N ARG A 216 -19.32 0.68 -6.03
CA ARG A 216 -18.89 -0.67 -5.64
C ARG A 216 -18.82 -0.83 -4.11
N ALA A 217 -18.37 0.20 -3.39
CA ALA A 217 -18.30 0.18 -1.93
C ALA A 217 -19.70 0.24 -1.29
N LYS A 218 -20.64 1.03 -1.85
CA LYS A 218 -22.03 1.08 -1.39
C LYS A 218 -22.71 -0.27 -1.55
N ILE A 219 -22.68 -0.85 -2.76
CA ILE A 219 -23.27 -2.18 -3.03
C ILE A 219 -22.68 -3.25 -2.11
N TYR A 220 -21.36 -3.25 -1.90
CA TYR A 220 -20.72 -4.21 -1.00
C TYR A 220 -21.25 -4.07 0.44
N ARG A 221 -21.39 -2.82 0.93
CA ARG A 221 -21.93 -2.57 2.29
C ARG A 221 -23.37 -3.05 2.42
N ASP A 222 -24.21 -2.75 1.42
CA ASP A 222 -25.61 -3.21 1.41
C ASP A 222 -25.71 -4.73 1.48
N LEU A 223 -24.94 -5.43 0.66
CA LEU A 223 -24.92 -6.91 0.63
C LEU A 223 -24.38 -7.54 1.92
N ASN A 224 -23.51 -6.84 2.63
CA ASN A 224 -22.89 -7.35 3.87
C ASN A 224 -23.47 -6.72 5.15
N HIS A 225 -24.56 -5.97 5.05
CA HIS A 225 -25.22 -5.28 6.18
C HIS A 225 -24.29 -4.39 7.00
N ILE A 226 -23.38 -3.68 6.30
CA ILE A 226 -22.43 -2.71 6.89
C ILE A 226 -23.03 -1.31 6.81
N SER A 227 -23.13 -0.61 7.96
CA SER A 227 -23.64 0.78 7.98
C SER A 227 -22.82 1.72 7.12
N HIS A 228 -23.53 2.61 6.41
CA HIS A 228 -22.91 3.67 5.61
C HIS A 228 -22.24 4.77 6.44
N ASP A 229 -22.59 4.90 7.73
CA ASP A 229 -22.13 5.96 8.63
C ASP A 229 -20.75 5.71 9.25
N LEU A 230 -20.12 4.56 8.95
CA LEU A 230 -18.85 4.17 9.58
C LEU A 230 -17.63 4.90 9.03
N GLY A 231 -17.68 5.35 7.79
CA GLY A 231 -16.51 5.95 7.13
C GLY A 231 -15.34 4.99 6.91
N THR A 232 -14.25 5.51 6.39
CA THR A 232 -12.97 4.79 6.28
C THR A 232 -11.85 5.60 6.92
N ALA A 233 -10.94 4.92 7.62
CA ALA A 233 -9.65 5.51 7.96
C ALA A 233 -8.74 5.56 6.72
N VAL A 234 -7.72 6.40 6.77
CA VAL A 234 -6.66 6.45 5.76
C VAL A 234 -5.32 6.16 6.42
N ASN A 235 -4.61 5.19 5.90
CA ASN A 235 -3.27 4.83 6.36
C ASN A 235 -2.24 5.39 5.40
N VAL A 236 -1.36 6.26 5.90
CA VAL A 236 -0.19 6.79 5.19
C VAL A 236 1.03 6.07 5.73
N GLN A 237 1.70 5.29 4.87
CA GLN A 237 2.78 4.39 5.28
C GLN A 237 4.00 4.56 4.39
N ALA A 238 5.19 4.59 4.97
CA ALA A 238 6.45 4.58 4.23
C ALA A 238 6.51 3.36 3.31
N MET A 239 6.88 3.59 2.04
CA MET A 239 7.06 2.52 1.07
C MET A 239 8.31 1.68 1.40
N VAL A 240 8.18 0.37 1.20
CA VAL A 240 9.26 -0.61 1.10
C VAL A 240 9.07 -1.37 -0.21
N PHE A 241 10.17 -1.72 -0.86
CA PHE A 241 10.14 -2.14 -2.26
C PHE A 241 10.64 -3.57 -2.45
N GLY A 242 9.73 -4.45 -2.84
CA GLY A 242 10.04 -5.83 -3.22
C GLY A 242 10.72 -5.97 -4.58
N ASN A 243 10.91 -4.86 -5.31
CA ASN A 243 11.55 -4.81 -6.62
C ASN A 243 12.78 -3.87 -6.64
N SER A 244 13.37 -3.57 -5.48
CA SER A 244 14.53 -2.70 -5.40
C SER A 244 15.83 -3.36 -5.87
N ASP A 245 15.94 -4.68 -5.72
CA ASP A 245 17.06 -5.49 -6.18
C ASP A 245 16.69 -6.99 -6.27
N GLN A 246 17.67 -7.83 -6.60
CA GLN A 246 17.49 -9.29 -6.71
C GLN A 246 17.25 -9.99 -5.35
N ASN A 247 17.58 -9.35 -4.22
CA ASN A 247 17.34 -9.84 -2.87
C ASN A 247 16.03 -9.28 -2.27
N SER A 248 15.22 -8.68 -3.11
CA SER A 248 13.93 -8.10 -2.74
C SER A 248 12.80 -8.94 -3.30
N GLY A 249 11.65 -8.92 -2.61
CA GLY A 249 10.47 -9.67 -3.01
C GLY A 249 9.25 -9.27 -2.20
N THR A 250 8.10 -9.76 -2.58
CA THR A 250 6.85 -9.52 -1.87
C THR A 250 5.99 -10.77 -1.92
N GLY A 251 5.09 -10.93 -0.95
CA GLY A 251 4.23 -12.10 -0.91
C GLY A 251 3.08 -11.99 0.07
N VAL A 252 2.26 -13.03 0.04
CA VAL A 252 1.13 -13.24 0.94
C VAL A 252 1.25 -14.63 1.54
N CYS A 253 0.98 -14.76 2.83
CA CYS A 253 1.12 -16.05 3.50
C CYS A 253 0.17 -16.19 4.68
N PHE A 254 -0.53 -17.31 4.73
CA PHE A 254 -1.29 -17.74 5.90
C PHE A 254 -0.36 -18.41 6.91
N THR A 255 -0.62 -18.22 8.18
CA THR A 255 0.13 -18.89 9.26
C THR A 255 -0.19 -20.39 9.36
N ARG A 256 -1.33 -20.81 8.79
CA ARG A 256 -1.76 -22.20 8.66
C ARG A 256 -2.34 -22.45 7.27
N ASN A 257 -2.41 -23.70 6.87
CA ASN A 257 -3.10 -24.10 5.64
C ASN A 257 -4.59 -23.78 5.71
N PRO A 258 -5.13 -22.87 4.88
CA PRO A 258 -6.52 -22.42 4.96
C PRO A 258 -7.53 -23.49 4.53
N ALA A 259 -7.10 -24.56 3.87
CA ALA A 259 -7.95 -25.67 3.45
C ALA A 259 -8.03 -26.78 4.50
N SER A 260 -6.90 -27.13 5.14
CA SER A 260 -6.80 -28.24 6.09
C SER A 260 -6.75 -27.81 7.56
N GLY A 261 -6.23 -26.61 7.86
CA GLY A 261 -5.99 -26.11 9.22
C GLY A 261 -4.65 -26.55 9.81
N GLU A 262 -3.82 -27.29 9.06
CA GLU A 262 -2.52 -27.73 9.54
C GLU A 262 -1.58 -26.55 9.81
N ALA A 263 -0.76 -26.71 10.87
CA ALA A 263 0.19 -25.69 11.33
C ALA A 263 1.43 -25.59 10.43
N GLU A 264 1.22 -25.30 9.17
CA GLU A 264 2.26 -25.06 8.19
C GLU A 264 2.02 -23.71 7.48
N LEU A 265 3.09 -22.98 7.16
CA LEU A 265 2.99 -21.76 6.38
C LEU A 265 2.46 -22.09 4.98
N PHE A 266 1.40 -21.41 4.58
CA PHE A 266 0.77 -21.59 3.28
C PHE A 266 0.68 -20.25 2.55
N GLY A 267 1.44 -20.08 1.51
CA GLY A 267 1.48 -18.80 0.80
C GLY A 267 2.42 -18.81 -0.39
N GLU A 268 2.51 -17.65 -0.99
CA GLU A 268 3.22 -17.41 -2.24
C GLU A 268 4.01 -16.11 -2.16
N PHE A 269 5.12 -16.06 -2.90
CA PHE A 269 5.93 -14.86 -3.04
C PHE A 269 6.49 -14.70 -4.44
N LEU A 270 6.85 -13.48 -4.80
CA LEU A 270 7.56 -13.13 -6.02
C LEU A 270 8.85 -12.38 -5.67
N LEU A 271 9.96 -12.82 -6.24
CA LEU A 271 11.22 -12.06 -6.22
C LEU A 271 11.14 -10.91 -7.24
N ASN A 272 11.79 -9.81 -6.89
CA ASN A 272 11.87 -8.60 -7.71
C ASN A 272 10.49 -8.17 -8.24
N ALA A 273 9.53 -7.97 -7.34
CA ALA A 273 8.14 -7.64 -7.63
C ALA A 273 7.55 -6.68 -6.58
N GLN A 274 6.57 -5.89 -6.99
CA GLN A 274 5.72 -5.11 -6.08
C GLN A 274 4.48 -5.92 -5.67
N GLY A 275 3.82 -5.54 -4.57
CA GLY A 275 2.65 -6.27 -4.05
C GLY A 275 1.51 -6.43 -5.06
N GLU A 276 1.34 -5.47 -5.95
CA GLU A 276 0.33 -5.52 -7.03
C GLU A 276 0.62 -6.64 -8.03
N ASP A 277 1.88 -6.97 -8.29
CA ASP A 277 2.28 -7.99 -9.26
C ASP A 277 1.87 -9.40 -8.79
N VAL A 278 1.81 -9.63 -7.46
CA VAL A 278 1.32 -10.90 -6.88
C VAL A 278 -0.18 -11.06 -7.13
N VAL A 279 -0.94 -9.98 -7.00
CA VAL A 279 -2.41 -10.01 -7.15
C VAL A 279 -2.83 -10.01 -8.61
N ALA A 280 -2.06 -9.35 -9.48
CA ALA A 280 -2.37 -9.22 -10.90
C ALA A 280 -2.17 -10.52 -11.71
N GLY A 281 -1.46 -11.50 -11.15
CA GLY A 281 -1.23 -12.79 -11.80
C GLY A 281 -0.38 -12.72 -13.07
N ILE A 282 0.40 -11.66 -13.26
CA ILE A 282 1.27 -11.44 -14.43
C ILE A 282 2.45 -12.43 -14.45
N ARG A 283 2.88 -12.85 -13.26
CA ARG A 283 3.98 -13.80 -13.06
C ARG A 283 3.51 -14.92 -12.16
N THR A 284 3.98 -16.14 -12.40
CA THR A 284 3.70 -17.30 -11.54
C THR A 284 4.49 -17.12 -10.22
N PRO A 285 3.82 -17.02 -9.07
CA PRO A 285 4.50 -16.92 -7.80
C PRO A 285 5.09 -18.26 -7.37
N GLU A 286 6.11 -18.19 -6.51
CA GLU A 286 6.72 -19.36 -5.90
C GLU A 286 6.07 -19.67 -4.55
N PRO A 287 5.98 -20.95 -4.14
CA PRO A 287 5.52 -21.32 -2.82
C PRO A 287 6.42 -20.73 -1.73
N ILE A 288 5.83 -20.26 -0.62
CA ILE A 288 6.56 -19.64 0.49
C ILE A 288 7.74 -20.49 1.01
N ALA A 289 7.63 -21.82 0.95
CA ALA A 289 8.69 -22.75 1.34
C ALA A 289 9.98 -22.61 0.51
N ALA A 290 9.88 -22.14 -0.75
CA ALA A 290 11.05 -21.91 -1.59
C ALA A 290 11.92 -20.75 -1.06
N LEU A 291 11.33 -19.82 -0.28
CA LEU A 291 12.06 -18.71 0.35
C LEU A 291 13.13 -19.22 1.33
N GLU A 292 12.94 -20.41 1.93
CA GLU A 292 13.93 -21.02 2.84
C GLU A 292 15.29 -21.26 2.16
N LYS A 293 15.28 -21.62 0.88
CA LYS A 293 16.49 -21.84 0.09
C LYS A 293 17.11 -20.55 -0.43
N GLY A 294 16.25 -19.63 -0.92
CA GLY A 294 16.68 -18.38 -1.54
C GLY A 294 17.12 -17.32 -0.52
N GLN A 295 16.37 -17.18 0.58
CA GLN A 295 16.56 -16.15 1.61
C GLN A 295 16.29 -16.73 3.01
N PRO A 296 17.16 -17.62 3.54
CA PRO A 296 16.92 -18.38 4.78
C PRO A 296 16.73 -17.49 6.01
N GLN A 297 17.40 -16.34 6.06
CA GLN A 297 17.27 -15.39 7.18
C GLN A 297 15.87 -14.73 7.18
N ALA A 298 15.39 -14.28 6.01
CA ALA A 298 14.06 -13.70 5.87
C ALA A 298 12.97 -14.74 6.16
N TYR A 299 13.12 -15.98 5.68
CA TYR A 299 12.18 -17.07 5.97
C TYR A 299 12.13 -17.39 7.47
N LYS A 300 13.26 -17.49 8.14
CA LYS A 300 13.34 -17.73 9.59
C LYS A 300 12.67 -16.59 10.37
N ALA A 301 12.91 -15.33 9.99
CA ALA A 301 12.28 -14.18 10.60
C ALA A 301 10.76 -14.21 10.37
N PHE A 302 10.31 -14.56 9.15
CA PHE A 302 8.91 -14.67 8.82
C PHE A 302 8.20 -15.73 9.68
N LYS A 303 8.76 -16.92 9.82
CA LYS A 303 8.23 -17.98 10.70
C LYS A 303 8.04 -17.49 12.14
N ASN A 304 9.02 -16.77 12.67
CA ASN A 304 8.93 -16.19 14.01
C ASN A 304 7.80 -15.18 14.14
N TYR A 305 7.67 -14.23 13.18
CA TYR A 305 6.60 -13.23 13.20
C TYR A 305 5.22 -13.84 12.98
N ALA A 306 5.10 -14.84 12.12
CA ALA A 306 3.87 -15.60 11.92
C ALA A 306 3.41 -16.27 13.23
N SER A 307 4.33 -16.89 13.96
CA SER A 307 4.07 -17.48 15.26
C SER A 307 3.65 -16.44 16.32
N ILE A 308 4.32 -15.28 16.37
CA ILE A 308 3.95 -14.17 17.27
C ILE A 308 2.51 -13.73 16.99
N LEU A 309 2.18 -13.49 15.72
CA LEU A 309 0.84 -13.04 15.32
C LEU A 309 -0.24 -14.06 15.63
N GLU A 310 -0.04 -15.34 15.27
CA GLU A 310 -1.01 -16.39 15.54
C GLU A 310 -1.25 -16.57 17.04
N ASN A 311 -0.17 -16.59 17.84
CA ASN A 311 -0.28 -16.68 19.29
C ASN A 311 -0.96 -15.48 19.93
N HIS A 312 -0.73 -14.27 19.40
CA HIS A 312 -1.34 -13.05 19.91
C HIS A 312 -2.84 -12.99 19.60
N TYR A 313 -3.21 -13.20 18.34
CA TYR A 313 -4.62 -13.14 17.91
C TYR A 313 -5.43 -14.41 18.27
N LYS A 314 -4.76 -15.48 18.71
CA LYS A 314 -5.37 -16.80 18.97
C LYS A 314 -6.17 -17.34 17.78
N ASP A 315 -5.72 -16.99 16.58
CA ASP A 315 -6.34 -17.38 15.32
C ASP A 315 -5.35 -17.30 14.16
N MET A 316 -5.57 -18.12 13.11
CA MET A 316 -4.73 -18.08 11.93
C MET A 316 -4.77 -16.69 11.27
N GLN A 317 -3.62 -16.23 10.82
CA GLN A 317 -3.46 -14.93 10.19
C GLN A 317 -3.14 -15.06 8.70
N ASP A 318 -3.66 -14.11 7.93
CA ASP A 318 -3.30 -13.81 6.54
C ASP A 318 -2.38 -12.58 6.54
N ILE A 319 -1.13 -12.76 6.13
CA ILE A 319 -0.04 -11.80 6.29
C ILE A 319 0.43 -11.35 4.90
N GLU A 320 0.44 -10.03 4.67
CA GLU A 320 1.12 -9.42 3.54
C GLU A 320 2.52 -8.96 3.98
N PHE A 321 3.55 -9.31 3.23
CA PHE A 321 4.93 -8.97 3.57
C PHE A 321 5.74 -8.51 2.35
N THR A 322 6.80 -7.78 2.61
CA THR A 322 7.81 -7.39 1.61
C THR A 322 9.20 -7.60 2.19
N ILE A 323 10.09 -8.08 1.35
CA ILE A 323 11.52 -8.15 1.63
C ILE A 323 12.19 -7.08 0.77
N GLU A 324 12.87 -6.13 1.40
CA GLU A 324 13.66 -5.11 0.71
C GLU A 324 15.12 -5.29 1.07
N LYS A 325 15.96 -5.59 0.08
CA LYS A 325 17.42 -5.79 0.27
C LYS A 325 17.72 -6.80 1.40
N GLY A 326 16.96 -7.91 1.41
CA GLY A 326 17.10 -8.97 2.42
C GLY A 326 16.44 -8.70 3.77
N LYS A 327 15.90 -7.50 4.01
CA LYS A 327 15.20 -7.14 5.25
C LYS A 327 13.69 -7.35 5.09
N LEU A 328 13.11 -8.16 5.97
CA LEU A 328 11.68 -8.46 5.99
C LEU A 328 10.88 -7.34 6.66
N TYR A 329 9.73 -7.01 6.08
CA TYR A 329 8.72 -6.10 6.61
C TYR A 329 7.35 -6.73 6.54
N ILE A 330 6.51 -6.51 7.57
CA ILE A 330 5.11 -6.94 7.61
C ILE A 330 4.24 -5.72 7.27
N LEU A 331 3.47 -5.83 6.18
CA LEU A 331 2.67 -4.73 5.68
C LEU A 331 1.24 -4.74 6.20
N GLN A 332 0.70 -5.92 6.48
CA GLN A 332 -0.67 -6.10 6.94
C GLN A 332 -0.83 -7.49 7.55
N THR A 333 -1.71 -7.59 8.54
CA THR A 333 -2.27 -8.88 9.01
C THR A 333 -3.78 -8.77 9.12
N ARG A 334 -4.46 -9.90 8.91
CA ARG A 334 -5.89 -10.05 9.12
C ARG A 334 -6.21 -11.51 9.46
N ASN A 335 -7.37 -11.75 10.07
CA ASN A 335 -7.83 -13.11 10.29
C ASN A 335 -7.99 -13.84 8.95
N GLY A 336 -7.39 -15.01 8.85
CA GLY A 336 -7.38 -15.81 7.62
C GLY A 336 -8.77 -16.37 7.29
N LYS A 337 -9.22 -16.13 6.05
CA LYS A 337 -10.39 -16.84 5.52
C LYS A 337 -10.04 -18.31 5.32
N ARG A 338 -10.92 -19.22 5.70
CA ARG A 338 -10.65 -20.65 5.74
C ARG A 338 -11.90 -21.49 5.53
N THR A 339 -11.71 -22.77 5.22
CA THR A 339 -12.79 -23.74 5.12
C THR A 339 -13.35 -24.11 6.51
N ALA A 340 -14.56 -24.69 6.56
CA ALA A 340 -15.13 -25.20 7.79
C ALA A 340 -14.26 -26.31 8.42
N LYS A 341 -13.64 -27.16 7.60
CA LYS A 341 -12.68 -28.18 8.03
C LYS A 341 -11.48 -27.57 8.76
N ALA A 342 -10.87 -26.57 8.16
CA ALA A 342 -9.75 -25.87 8.76
C ALA A 342 -10.15 -25.14 10.06
N SER A 343 -11.35 -24.53 10.10
CA SER A 343 -11.88 -23.88 11.31
C SER A 343 -11.99 -24.86 12.48
N LEU A 344 -12.51 -26.08 12.23
CA LEU A 344 -12.62 -27.10 13.25
C LEU A 344 -11.25 -27.56 13.77
N LYS A 345 -10.30 -27.80 12.86
CA LYS A 345 -8.93 -28.20 13.22
C LYS A 345 -8.25 -27.14 14.09
N ILE A 346 -8.32 -25.87 13.68
CA ILE A 346 -7.71 -24.74 14.40
C ILE A 346 -8.32 -24.53 15.79
N ALA A 347 -9.63 -24.79 15.94
CA ALA A 347 -10.30 -24.67 17.22
C ALA A 347 -9.95 -25.81 18.19
N LEU A 348 -9.45 -26.94 17.70
CA LEU A 348 -9.03 -28.09 18.50
C LEU A 348 -7.55 -28.01 18.92
N ASP A 349 -6.72 -27.33 18.15
CA ASP A 349 -5.29 -27.12 18.44
C ASP A 349 -5.07 -26.01 19.48
#